data_8d303f0a12010648f5cb1bfa9d9bc9a2
#
_entry.id   8d303f0a12010648f5cb1bfa9d9bc9a2
#
_cell.length_a   1.000
_cell.length_b   1.000
_cell.length_c   1.000
_cell.angle_alpha   90.00
_cell.angle_beta   90.00
_cell.angle_gamma   90.00
#
_symmetry.space_group_name_H-M   'P 1'
#
loop_
_entity.id
_entity.type
_entity.pdbx_description
1 polymer ?
#
loop_
_entity_poly.entity_id
_entity_poly.type
_entity_poly.pdbx_seq_one_letter_code
_entity_poly.pdbx_strand_id
1 'polypeptide(L)'
;MSIVWTNGTFDILHPGHIQLFKVARSLGDKVIVATDTDEKIKKDKGDYKPFNDLCYRVAMLEAIKYIDVVLTFGDRKELEGLIQLYSPCLLYTSDAADE
;
A
#
# COMPACT_ATOMS: atom_id res chain seq x y z
N MET A 1 -9.98 14.05 12.32
CA MET A 1 -9.92 12.68 11.78
C MET A 1 -8.46 12.28 11.59
N SER A 2 -8.06 11.13 12.13
CA SER A 2 -6.69 10.67 11.99
C SER A 2 -6.58 9.69 10.84
N ILE A 3 -5.58 9.89 9.99
CA ILE A 3 -5.31 9.08 8.82
C ILE A 3 -4.01 8.32 9.03
N VAL A 4 -4.06 7.00 8.82
CA VAL A 4 -2.88 6.14 8.85
C VAL A 4 -2.57 5.74 7.41
N TRP A 5 -1.33 5.93 7.01
CA TRP A 5 -0.87 5.64 5.65
C TRP A 5 0.14 4.51 5.68
N THR A 6 0.00 3.57 4.75
CA THR A 6 1.03 2.56 4.49
C THR A 6 1.15 2.35 2.99
N ASN A 7 2.35 2.08 2.51
CA ASN A 7 2.56 1.80 1.09
C ASN A 7 3.51 0.62 0.92
N GLY A 8 3.36 -0.07 -0.18
CA GLY A 8 4.19 -1.23 -0.50
C GLY A 8 3.75 -1.87 -1.80
N THR A 9 4.45 -2.92 -2.20
CA THR A 9 4.14 -3.65 -3.42
C THR A 9 2.92 -4.53 -3.24
N PHE A 10 2.82 -5.22 -2.12
CA PHE A 10 1.70 -6.11 -1.79
C PHE A 10 1.38 -7.10 -2.92
N ASP A 11 2.43 -7.71 -3.47
CA ASP A 11 2.29 -8.62 -4.61
C ASP A 11 1.58 -9.91 -4.21
N ILE A 12 2.11 -10.57 -3.18
CA ILE A 12 1.50 -11.80 -2.65
C ILE A 12 1.13 -11.51 -1.20
N LEU A 13 -0.16 -11.37 -0.96
CA LEU A 13 -0.64 -11.09 0.40
C LEU A 13 -0.54 -12.34 1.27
N HIS A 14 -0.15 -12.13 2.51
CA HIS A 14 -0.04 -13.21 3.50
C HIS A 14 -0.51 -12.68 4.86
N PRO A 15 -0.63 -13.56 5.87
CA PRO A 15 -1.13 -13.13 7.18
C PRO A 15 -0.39 -11.95 7.81
N GLY A 16 0.91 -11.81 7.51
CA GLY A 16 1.69 -10.65 7.98
C GLY A 16 1.17 -9.33 7.46
N HIS A 17 0.74 -9.30 6.20
CA HIS A 17 0.14 -8.09 5.63
C HIS A 17 -1.20 -7.79 6.29
N ILE A 18 -2.01 -8.82 6.54
CA ILE A 18 -3.31 -8.63 7.19
C ILE A 18 -3.10 -8.07 8.61
N GLN A 19 -2.09 -8.57 9.32
CA GLN A 19 -1.76 -8.04 10.65
C GLN A 19 -1.32 -6.58 10.58
N LEU A 20 -0.53 -6.24 9.56
CA LEU A 20 -0.12 -4.85 9.32
C LEU A 20 -1.33 -3.93 9.19
N PHE A 21 -2.31 -4.32 8.37
CA PHE A 21 -3.50 -3.51 8.14
C PHE A 21 -4.39 -3.46 9.38
N LYS A 22 -4.48 -4.55 10.11
CA LYS A 22 -5.24 -4.59 11.37
C LYS A 22 -4.66 -3.62 12.40
N VAL A 23 -3.34 -3.60 12.53
CA VAL A 23 -2.67 -2.67 13.45
C VAL A 23 -2.88 -1.23 12.97
N ALA A 24 -2.73 -0.98 11.67
CA ALA A 24 -2.96 0.35 11.10
C ALA A 24 -4.38 0.83 11.44
N ARG A 25 -5.38 -0.04 11.32
CA ARG A 25 -6.77 0.28 11.64
C ARG A 25 -6.92 0.70 13.11
N SER A 26 -6.16 0.09 14.00
CA SER A 26 -6.24 0.42 15.43
C SER A 26 -5.60 1.76 15.77
N LEU A 27 -4.77 2.31 14.86
CA LEU A 27 -4.02 3.53 15.14
C LEU A 27 -4.70 4.80 14.63
N GLY A 28 -5.77 4.70 13.86
CA GLY A 28 -6.44 5.86 13.35
C GLY A 28 -7.85 5.57 12.84
N ASP A 29 -8.50 6.63 12.36
CA ASP A 29 -9.88 6.56 11.90
C ASP A 29 -10.00 6.10 10.45
N LYS A 30 -8.98 6.36 9.65
CA LYS A 30 -8.98 6.01 8.23
C LYS A 30 -7.63 5.40 7.85
N VAL A 31 -7.65 4.30 7.14
CA VAL A 31 -6.46 3.63 6.64
C VAL A 31 -6.38 3.78 5.13
N ILE A 32 -5.30 4.37 4.66
CA ILE A 32 -5.00 4.53 3.24
C ILE A 32 -3.81 3.66 2.90
N VAL A 33 -3.97 2.81 1.89
CA VAL A 33 -2.91 1.95 1.40
C VAL A 33 -2.58 2.35 -0.04
N ALA A 34 -1.31 2.55 -0.33
CA ALA A 34 -0.85 2.86 -1.68
C ALA A 34 0.05 1.74 -2.18
N THR A 35 -0.17 1.32 -3.43
CA THR A 35 0.65 0.29 -4.06
C THR A 35 1.23 0.80 -5.37
N ASP A 36 2.43 0.34 -5.72
CA ASP A 36 3.10 0.81 -6.92
C ASP A 36 2.62 0.10 -8.18
N THR A 37 2.77 0.80 -9.31
CA THR A 37 2.39 0.27 -10.62
C THR A 37 3.31 -0.88 -11.02
N ASP A 38 2.86 -1.69 -11.98
CA ASP A 38 3.66 -2.81 -12.50
C ASP A 38 4.98 -2.33 -13.09
N GLU A 39 4.94 -1.20 -13.81
CA GLU A 39 6.13 -0.64 -14.44
C GLU A 39 7.17 -0.24 -13.40
N LYS A 40 6.72 0.39 -12.31
CA LYS A 40 7.62 0.78 -11.24
C LYS A 40 8.25 -0.44 -10.56
N ILE A 41 7.44 -1.47 -10.31
CA ILE A 41 7.94 -2.70 -9.67
C ILE A 41 8.99 -3.37 -10.56
N LYS A 42 8.75 -3.45 -11.87
CA LYS A 42 9.72 -4.04 -12.79
C LYS A 42 11.01 -3.26 -12.81
N LYS A 43 10.93 -1.95 -12.78
CA LYS A 43 12.10 -1.09 -12.76
C LYS A 43 12.93 -1.30 -11.49
N ASP A 44 12.26 -1.43 -10.35
CA ASP A 44 12.93 -1.53 -9.05
C ASP A 44 13.39 -2.96 -8.72
N LYS A 45 12.61 -3.97 -9.11
CA LYS A 45 12.81 -5.36 -8.66
C LYS A 45 13.10 -6.36 -9.78
N GLY A 46 13.04 -5.92 -11.04
CA GLY A 46 13.32 -6.78 -12.20
C GLY A 46 12.06 -7.21 -12.94
N ASP A 47 12.26 -7.73 -14.15
CA ASP A 47 11.17 -8.04 -15.07
C ASP A 47 10.30 -9.22 -14.63
N TYR A 48 10.76 -9.99 -13.65
CA TYR A 48 9.99 -11.14 -13.14
C TYR A 48 8.92 -10.72 -12.13
N LYS A 49 8.91 -9.47 -11.73
CA LYS A 49 7.93 -8.93 -10.78
C LYS A 49 7.03 -7.90 -11.47
N PRO A 50 5.79 -7.71 -11.01
CA PRO A 50 5.12 -8.47 -9.94
C PRO A 50 4.58 -9.80 -10.48
N PHE A 51 4.27 -10.73 -9.60
CA PHE A 51 3.55 -11.96 -9.97
C PHE A 51 2.08 -11.65 -10.26
N ASN A 52 1.50 -10.74 -9.50
CA ASN A 52 0.12 -10.30 -9.66
C ASN A 52 0.10 -8.88 -10.18
N ASP A 53 -0.65 -8.63 -11.25
CA ASP A 53 -0.71 -7.30 -11.84
C ASP A 53 -1.45 -6.31 -10.94
N LEU A 54 -1.38 -5.03 -11.31
CA LEU A 54 -1.95 -3.96 -10.51
C LEU A 54 -3.44 -4.16 -10.27
N CYS A 55 -4.20 -4.53 -11.28
CA CYS A 55 -5.64 -4.72 -11.11
C CYS A 55 -5.95 -5.80 -10.08
N TYR A 56 -5.21 -6.90 -10.12
CA TYR A 56 -5.36 -7.98 -9.15
C TYR A 56 -5.01 -7.50 -7.75
N ARG A 57 -3.87 -6.82 -7.61
CA ARG A 57 -3.40 -6.35 -6.30
C ARG A 57 -4.36 -5.34 -5.69
N VAL A 58 -4.85 -4.39 -6.49
CA VAL A 58 -5.83 -3.41 -6.02
C VAL A 58 -7.12 -4.09 -5.58
N ALA A 59 -7.63 -5.03 -6.38
CA ALA A 59 -8.86 -5.75 -6.03
C ALA A 59 -8.72 -6.48 -4.70
N MET A 60 -7.59 -7.12 -4.47
CA MET A 60 -7.34 -7.84 -3.22
C MET A 60 -7.25 -6.88 -2.03
N LEU A 61 -6.57 -5.76 -2.20
CA LEU A 61 -6.45 -4.77 -1.13
C LEU A 61 -7.82 -4.14 -0.80
N GLU A 62 -8.61 -3.85 -1.82
CA GLU A 62 -9.94 -3.27 -1.62
C GLU A 62 -10.90 -4.21 -0.90
N ALA A 63 -10.65 -5.50 -0.95
CA ALA A 63 -11.48 -6.49 -0.26
C ALA A 63 -11.14 -6.63 1.22
N ILE A 64 -10.03 -6.04 1.67
CA ILE A 64 -9.60 -6.15 3.06
C ILE A 64 -10.36 -5.16 3.92
N LYS A 65 -11.06 -5.66 4.94
CA LYS A 65 -11.96 -4.84 5.76
C LYS A 65 -11.27 -3.73 6.55
N TYR A 66 -9.96 -3.82 6.75
CA TYR A 66 -9.22 -2.82 7.52
C TYR A 66 -8.80 -1.61 6.69
N ILE A 67 -8.94 -1.67 5.37
CA ILE A 67 -8.48 -0.63 4.44
C ILE A 67 -9.68 0.19 3.98
N ASP A 68 -9.55 1.51 4.06
CA ASP A 68 -10.60 2.42 3.61
C ASP A 68 -10.39 2.91 2.18
N VAL A 69 -9.14 3.17 1.80
CA VAL A 69 -8.81 3.73 0.49
C VAL A 69 -7.57 3.04 -0.06
N VAL A 70 -7.61 2.65 -1.33
CA VAL A 70 -6.45 2.10 -2.04
C VAL A 70 -6.06 3.08 -3.14
N LEU A 71 -4.79 3.49 -3.14
CA LEU A 71 -4.24 4.40 -4.13
C LEU A 71 -3.08 3.72 -4.86
N THR A 72 -2.72 4.28 -6.02
CA THR A 72 -1.60 3.77 -6.81
C THR A 72 -0.63 4.89 -7.12
N PHE A 73 0.65 4.55 -7.30
CA PHE A 73 1.66 5.54 -7.67
C PHE A 73 2.68 4.89 -8.62
N GLY A 74 3.17 5.69 -9.59
CA GLY A 74 4.08 5.22 -10.61
C GLY A 74 5.54 5.57 -10.36
N ASP A 75 5.81 6.48 -9.42
CA ASP A 75 7.18 6.85 -9.06
C ASP A 75 7.19 7.48 -7.67
N ARG A 76 8.39 7.75 -7.17
CA ARG A 76 8.55 8.32 -5.84
C ARG A 76 7.97 9.72 -5.73
N LYS A 77 8.08 10.51 -6.78
CA LYS A 77 7.56 11.88 -6.78
C LYS A 77 6.04 11.88 -6.64
N GLU A 78 5.37 10.98 -7.35
CA GLU A 78 3.93 10.83 -7.26
C GLU A 78 3.52 10.36 -5.86
N LEU A 79 4.26 9.41 -5.29
CA LEU A 79 4.01 8.94 -3.93
C LEU A 79 4.12 10.08 -2.92
N GLU A 80 5.17 10.88 -3.02
CA GLU A 80 5.37 12.01 -2.12
C GLU A 80 4.25 13.04 -2.26
N GLY A 81 3.79 13.28 -3.49
CA GLY A 81 2.68 14.18 -3.76
C GLY A 81 1.38 13.71 -3.13
N LEU A 82 1.10 12.41 -3.21
CA LEU A 82 -0.09 11.84 -2.58
C LEU A 82 -0.03 11.94 -1.06
N ILE A 83 1.12 11.63 -0.48
CA ILE A 83 1.30 11.74 0.98
C ILE A 83 1.09 13.19 1.42
N GLN A 84 1.63 14.14 0.67
CA GLN A 84 1.45 15.55 0.99
C GLN A 84 -0.02 15.96 0.87
N LEU A 85 -0.71 15.48 -0.17
CA LEU A 85 -2.12 15.79 -0.39
C LEU A 85 -3.01 15.29 0.74
N TYR A 86 -2.79 14.07 1.19
CA TYR A 86 -3.62 13.46 2.24
C TYR A 86 -3.17 13.82 3.65
N SER A 87 -1.94 14.29 3.81
CA SER A 87 -1.38 14.73 5.10
C SER A 87 -1.68 13.75 6.22
N PRO A 88 -1.27 12.48 6.11
CA PRO A 88 -1.60 11.50 7.14
C PRO A 88 -0.93 11.84 8.46
N CYS A 89 -1.62 11.48 9.56
CA CYS A 89 -1.09 11.68 10.91
C CYS A 89 0.02 10.70 11.23
N LEU A 90 0.02 9.53 10.58
CA LEU A 90 1.00 8.48 10.86
C LEU A 90 1.31 7.73 9.58
N LEU A 91 2.60 7.59 9.29
CA LEU A 91 3.10 6.70 8.25
C LEU A 91 3.52 5.40 8.93
N TYR A 92 2.77 4.34 8.67
CA TYR A 92 3.01 3.06 9.33
C TYR A 92 3.47 2.02 8.31
N THR A 93 4.68 1.53 8.48
CA THR A 93 5.24 0.51 7.59
C THR A 93 5.88 -0.60 8.43
N SER A 94 6.03 -1.76 7.80
CA SER A 94 6.79 -2.86 8.38
C SER A 94 7.50 -3.58 7.24
N ASP A 95 8.39 -4.50 7.58
CA ASP A 95 9.13 -5.26 6.58
C ASP A 95 8.20 -6.07 5.68
N ALA A 96 7.04 -6.48 6.18
CA ALA A 96 6.07 -7.23 5.38
C ALA A 96 5.53 -6.42 4.20
N ALA A 97 5.50 -5.11 4.29
CA ALA A 97 4.98 -4.25 3.23
C ALA A 97 5.91 -4.18 2.02
N ASP A 98 7.18 -4.51 2.19
CA ASP A 98 8.17 -4.40 1.12
C ASP A 98 8.26 -5.65 0.24
N GLU A 99 7.56 -6.69 0.57
CA GLU A 99 7.64 -7.95 -0.16
C GLU A 99 6.68 -8.06 -1.35
#